data_b2a55bfdad4ca2a061e748cd6b7757b6
#
_entry.id   b2a55bfdad4ca2a061e748cd6b7757b6
#
_cell.length_a   1.000
_cell.length_b   1.000
_cell.length_c   1.000
_cell.angle_alpha   90.00
_cell.angle_beta   90.00
_cell.angle_gamma   90.00
#
_symmetry.space_group_name_H-M   'P 1'
#
loop_
_entity.id
_entity.type
_entity.pdbx_description
1 polymer ?
#
loop_
_entity_poly.entity_id
_entity_poly.type
_entity_poly.pdbx_seq_one_letter_code
_entity_poly.pdbx_strand_id
1 'polypeptide(L)'
;ALPQQSAPATPNQPRFRQPMPQNLRQPAANPAVAMPAQQPVQPTHPVQPSQPVQPVKQSQPVVDTSMMTAPSKDITEFHEKFAKLVDNVSQVVVGKEAPIRQCATAMVVGGHILLEDNPGTGKTQLARGLANSIDMSFKRIQFTPDLLPSDVVGVTYYDQKRGEFEYREGPIFASIVLADEINRASPKTQSALLEVMEEQKVTVDGVTHPVPQPFMVIATQNPIEQLGTYKLPEAQMDRFLIKTTIGYPSHDVSVNILKQVNVTDRAATVHPVLTGEDVLRMRNISE
;
A
#
# COMPACT_ATOMS: atom_id res chain seq x y z
N ALA A 1 -17.14 -38.05 64.80
CA ALA A 1 -17.28 -36.64 65.23
C ALA A 1 -16.02 -35.86 64.73
N LEU A 2 -16.15 -35.11 63.66
CA LEU A 2 -15.12 -34.20 63.18
C LEU A 2 -15.59 -32.74 63.42
N PRO A 3 -14.75 -31.85 63.89
CA PRO A 3 -15.16 -30.46 64.16
C PRO A 3 -15.20 -29.59 62.87
N GLN A 4 -16.26 -28.81 62.80
CA GLN A 4 -16.46 -27.77 61.80
C GLN A 4 -15.45 -26.65 61.99
N GLN A 5 -14.70 -26.30 60.91
CA GLN A 5 -13.88 -25.12 60.86
C GLN A 5 -14.70 -23.96 60.25
N SER A 6 -14.77 -22.90 60.99
CA SER A 6 -15.38 -21.61 60.65
C SER A 6 -14.57 -20.87 59.57
N ALA A 7 -15.27 -20.32 58.59
CA ALA A 7 -14.70 -19.44 57.55
C ALA A 7 -14.25 -18.09 58.10
N PRO A 8 -13.17 -17.50 57.61
CA PRO A 8 -12.73 -16.16 58.01
C PRO A 8 -13.48 -15.05 57.25
N ALA A 9 -13.74 -13.96 57.96
CA ALA A 9 -14.44 -12.77 57.52
C ALA A 9 -13.64 -11.98 56.44
N THR A 10 -14.37 -11.42 55.46
CA THR A 10 -13.89 -10.51 54.45
C THR A 10 -13.56 -9.13 55.03
N PRO A 11 -12.44 -8.49 54.66
CA PRO A 11 -12.14 -7.14 55.09
C PRO A 11 -12.89 -6.09 54.23
N ASN A 12 -13.35 -5.07 54.94
CA ASN A 12 -14.01 -3.84 54.59
C ASN A 12 -13.34 -3.13 53.37
N GLN A 13 -14.11 -2.84 52.32
CA GLN A 13 -13.72 -1.91 51.24
C GLN A 13 -14.01 -0.46 51.65
N PRO A 14 -13.10 0.50 51.45
CA PRO A 14 -13.40 1.90 51.67
C PRO A 14 -14.21 2.45 50.49
N ARG A 15 -15.37 3.05 50.80
CA ARG A 15 -16.18 3.84 49.90
C ARG A 15 -15.49 5.13 49.58
N PHE A 16 -14.98 5.34 48.39
CA PHE A 16 -14.59 6.64 47.87
C PHE A 16 -15.84 7.41 47.46
N ARG A 17 -16.13 8.49 48.22
CA ARG A 17 -17.06 9.54 47.81
C ARG A 17 -16.36 10.42 46.78
N GLN A 18 -16.92 10.55 45.60
CA GLN A 18 -16.53 11.57 44.61
C GLN A 18 -17.18 12.89 44.98
N PRO A 19 -16.47 14.00 45.00
CA PRO A 19 -17.07 15.33 44.99
C PRO A 19 -17.34 15.78 43.55
N MET A 20 -18.56 16.14 43.25
CA MET A 20 -18.92 16.88 42.02
C MET A 20 -18.40 18.35 42.15
N PRO A 21 -17.77 18.92 41.15
CA PRO A 21 -17.70 20.35 40.98
C PRO A 21 -18.83 20.86 40.08
N GLN A 22 -19.77 21.57 40.67
CA GLN A 22 -20.61 22.52 39.96
C GLN A 22 -19.74 23.71 39.59
N ASN A 23 -19.61 24.05 38.33
CA ASN A 23 -19.49 25.40 37.84
C ASN A 23 -19.81 25.45 36.34
N LEU A 24 -21.09 25.74 36.09
CA LEU A 24 -21.57 26.30 34.84
C LEU A 24 -21.07 27.75 34.76
N ARG A 25 -20.02 28.01 34.03
CA ARG A 25 -19.69 29.33 33.50
C ARG A 25 -20.11 29.36 32.03
N GLN A 26 -21.07 30.23 31.75
CA GLN A 26 -21.51 30.63 30.42
C GLN A 26 -20.31 31.17 29.60
N PRO A 27 -20.18 30.84 28.30
CA PRO A 27 -19.22 31.49 27.45
C PRO A 27 -19.69 32.92 27.14
N ALA A 28 -18.81 33.90 27.39
CA ALA A 28 -18.99 35.27 27.02
C ALA A 28 -19.11 35.44 25.51
N ALA A 29 -20.06 36.27 25.09
CA ALA A 29 -20.30 36.65 23.71
C ALA A 29 -19.06 37.32 23.11
N ASN A 30 -18.59 36.85 21.99
CA ASN A 30 -17.59 37.50 21.15
C ASN A 30 -18.21 38.74 20.49
N PRO A 31 -17.50 39.92 20.50
CA PRO A 31 -17.97 41.10 19.79
C PRO A 31 -17.90 40.87 18.28
N ALA A 32 -18.98 41.22 17.60
CA ALA A 32 -19.12 41.19 16.15
C ALA A 32 -18.04 42.01 15.45
N VAL A 33 -17.25 41.39 14.61
CA VAL A 33 -16.36 42.06 13.65
C VAL A 33 -17.23 42.69 12.60
N ALA A 34 -17.26 44.03 12.53
CA ALA A 34 -17.97 44.81 11.52
C ALA A 34 -17.33 44.56 10.13
N MET A 35 -18.14 44.11 9.17
CA MET A 35 -17.77 44.07 7.75
C MET A 35 -17.68 45.51 7.23
N PRO A 36 -16.68 45.86 6.42
CA PRO A 36 -16.64 47.14 5.74
C PRO A 36 -17.73 47.23 4.67
N ALA A 37 -18.43 48.37 4.66
CA ALA A 37 -19.49 48.66 3.69
C ALA A 37 -18.94 48.66 2.25
N GLN A 38 -19.64 47.94 1.37
CA GLN A 38 -19.39 47.98 -0.06
C GLN A 38 -19.80 49.34 -0.62
N GLN A 39 -18.89 50.05 -1.28
CA GLN A 39 -19.17 51.26 -2.04
C GLN A 39 -19.98 50.92 -3.29
N PRO A 40 -20.94 51.78 -3.70
CA PRO A 40 -21.74 51.59 -4.90
C PRO A 40 -20.86 51.72 -6.16
N VAL A 41 -20.93 50.68 -6.99
CA VAL A 41 -20.25 50.64 -8.30
C VAL A 41 -21.01 51.59 -9.27
N GLN A 42 -20.31 52.53 -9.82
CA GLN A 42 -20.83 53.43 -10.89
C GLN A 42 -21.08 52.65 -12.18
N PRO A 43 -22.12 52.98 -12.98
CA PRO A 43 -22.37 52.32 -14.24
C PRO A 43 -21.34 52.70 -15.29
N THR A 44 -20.61 51.73 -15.80
CA THR A 44 -19.71 51.88 -16.93
C THR A 44 -20.47 51.86 -18.24
N HIS A 45 -19.94 52.63 -19.18
CA HIS A 45 -20.37 53.02 -20.53
C HIS A 45 -21.06 51.91 -21.37
N PRO A 46 -21.89 52.29 -22.35
CA PRO A 46 -22.59 51.34 -23.22
C PRO A 46 -21.59 50.62 -24.15
N VAL A 47 -21.67 49.30 -24.13
CA VAL A 47 -20.92 48.45 -25.03
C VAL A 47 -21.49 48.52 -26.43
N GLN A 48 -20.69 48.92 -27.40
CA GLN A 48 -21.04 48.84 -28.81
C GLN A 48 -21.17 47.37 -29.25
N PRO A 49 -22.12 47.05 -30.15
CA PRO A 49 -22.29 45.69 -30.64
C PRO A 49 -21.06 45.29 -31.49
N SER A 50 -20.32 44.27 -31.02
CA SER A 50 -19.24 43.66 -31.76
C SER A 50 -19.76 42.91 -32.99
N GLN A 51 -19.12 43.10 -34.10
CA GLN A 51 -19.36 42.45 -35.39
C GLN A 51 -19.20 40.91 -35.25
N PRO A 52 -19.93 40.11 -36.03
CA PRO A 52 -19.80 38.65 -35.97
C PRO A 52 -18.42 38.19 -36.39
N VAL A 53 -17.73 37.57 -35.44
CA VAL A 53 -16.43 36.90 -35.65
C VAL A 53 -16.66 35.72 -36.59
N GLN A 54 -16.02 35.72 -37.75
CA GLN A 54 -16.01 34.58 -38.66
C GLN A 54 -15.30 33.38 -37.97
N PRO A 55 -15.75 32.15 -38.17
CA PRO A 55 -15.09 30.99 -37.59
C PRO A 55 -13.67 30.85 -38.15
N VAL A 56 -12.69 31.06 -37.29
CA VAL A 56 -11.29 30.74 -37.59
C VAL A 56 -11.24 29.19 -37.73
N LYS A 57 -10.95 28.73 -38.96
CA LYS A 57 -10.60 27.34 -39.19
C LYS A 57 -9.39 27.02 -38.33
N GLN A 58 -9.60 26.31 -37.23
CA GLN A 58 -8.49 25.70 -36.50
C GLN A 58 -7.85 24.67 -37.43
N SER A 59 -6.72 25.03 -37.99
CA SER A 59 -5.79 24.07 -38.59
C SER A 59 -5.31 23.18 -37.46
N GLN A 60 -5.79 21.94 -37.44
CA GLN A 60 -5.23 20.89 -36.56
C GLN A 60 -3.72 20.85 -36.89
N PRO A 61 -2.83 20.80 -35.87
CA PRO A 61 -1.44 20.55 -36.13
C PRO A 61 -1.33 19.19 -36.81
N VAL A 62 -0.88 19.19 -38.06
CA VAL A 62 -0.47 17.97 -38.78
C VAL A 62 0.76 17.49 -37.99
N VAL A 63 0.56 16.50 -37.12
CA VAL A 63 1.70 15.80 -36.52
C VAL A 63 2.38 15.06 -37.66
N ASP A 64 3.55 15.54 -38.03
CA ASP A 64 4.39 14.93 -39.05
C ASP A 64 4.85 13.56 -38.52
N THR A 65 4.16 12.52 -38.94
CA THR A 65 4.40 11.11 -38.54
C THR A 65 5.67 10.54 -39.18
N SER A 66 6.37 11.34 -40.03
CA SER A 66 7.59 10.91 -40.74
C SER A 66 8.83 10.85 -39.85
N MET A 67 8.77 11.37 -38.60
CA MET A 67 9.87 11.28 -37.61
C MET A 67 9.67 10.22 -36.53
N MET A 68 8.77 9.27 -36.70
CA MET A 68 8.75 8.09 -35.81
C MET A 68 9.94 7.19 -36.17
N THR A 69 11.09 7.49 -35.60
CA THR A 69 12.24 6.60 -35.59
C THR A 69 11.75 5.25 -34.99
N ALA A 70 12.08 4.14 -35.67
CA ALA A 70 11.77 2.82 -35.10
C ALA A 70 12.25 2.76 -33.66
N PRO A 71 11.45 2.20 -32.72
CA PRO A 71 11.85 2.12 -31.32
C PRO A 71 13.20 1.44 -31.23
N SER A 72 14.05 1.92 -30.31
CA SER A 72 15.34 1.31 -30.08
C SER A 72 15.15 -0.18 -29.72
N LYS A 73 16.14 -1.01 -30.00
CA LYS A 73 16.09 -2.44 -29.66
C LYS A 73 15.76 -2.65 -28.18
N ASP A 74 16.27 -1.79 -27.29
CA ASP A 74 16.01 -1.85 -25.86
C ASP A 74 14.54 -1.57 -25.53
N ILE A 75 13.92 -0.61 -26.19
CA ILE A 75 12.48 -0.30 -26.00
C ILE A 75 11.61 -1.47 -26.48
N THR A 76 11.97 -2.11 -27.59
CA THR A 76 11.23 -3.26 -28.09
C THR A 76 11.34 -4.44 -27.13
N GLU A 77 12.55 -4.75 -26.64
CA GLU A 77 12.80 -5.79 -25.65
C GLU A 77 12.05 -5.52 -24.33
N PHE A 78 12.08 -4.25 -23.87
CA PHE A 78 11.30 -3.84 -22.70
C PHE A 78 9.82 -4.12 -22.86
N HIS A 79 9.23 -3.69 -23.99
CA HIS A 79 7.81 -3.88 -24.26
C HIS A 79 7.42 -5.37 -24.29
N GLU A 80 8.22 -6.21 -24.95
CA GLU A 80 7.98 -7.65 -25.02
C GLU A 80 8.05 -8.31 -23.64
N LYS A 81 9.05 -7.97 -22.84
CA LYS A 81 9.22 -8.50 -21.47
C LYS A 81 8.08 -8.06 -20.55
N PHE A 82 7.71 -6.79 -20.63
CA PHE A 82 6.60 -6.25 -19.84
C PHE A 82 5.27 -6.92 -20.22
N ALA A 83 4.99 -7.10 -21.50
CA ALA A 83 3.79 -7.78 -21.97
C ALA A 83 3.75 -9.25 -21.49
N LYS A 84 4.86 -9.99 -21.63
CA LYS A 84 4.97 -11.37 -21.12
C LYS A 84 4.69 -11.46 -19.62
N LEU A 85 5.20 -10.52 -18.83
CA LEU A 85 4.95 -10.47 -17.39
C LEU A 85 3.46 -10.28 -17.10
N VAL A 86 2.83 -9.30 -17.72
CA VAL A 86 1.39 -9.00 -17.54
C VAL A 86 0.53 -10.19 -17.95
N ASP A 87 0.79 -10.78 -19.10
CA ASP A 87 0.04 -11.91 -19.61
C ASP A 87 0.16 -13.14 -18.68
N ASN A 88 1.36 -13.39 -18.17
CA ASN A 88 1.61 -14.50 -17.27
C ASN A 88 0.87 -14.34 -15.93
N VAL A 89 0.92 -13.16 -15.32
CA VAL A 89 0.19 -12.84 -14.07
C VAL A 89 -1.33 -12.85 -14.31
N SER A 90 -1.80 -12.48 -15.50
CA SER A 90 -3.23 -12.47 -15.86
C SER A 90 -3.86 -13.87 -15.85
N GLN A 91 -3.06 -14.94 -15.98
CA GLN A 91 -3.52 -16.32 -15.83
C GLN A 91 -3.92 -16.63 -14.38
N VAL A 92 -3.27 -15.99 -13.42
CA VAL A 92 -3.54 -16.14 -11.98
C VAL A 92 -4.72 -15.26 -11.54
N VAL A 93 -4.70 -13.98 -11.94
CA VAL A 93 -5.68 -12.96 -11.52
C VAL A 93 -6.54 -12.56 -12.71
N VAL A 94 -7.50 -13.39 -13.03
CA VAL A 94 -8.33 -13.26 -14.23
C VAL A 94 -9.19 -11.99 -14.21
N GLY A 95 -9.21 -11.25 -15.31
CA GLY A 95 -10.05 -10.07 -15.51
C GLY A 95 -9.60 -8.82 -14.73
N LYS A 96 -8.33 -8.77 -14.31
CA LYS A 96 -7.75 -7.67 -13.50
C LYS A 96 -6.50 -7.08 -14.16
N GLU A 97 -6.53 -6.86 -15.47
CA GLU A 97 -5.38 -6.39 -16.22
C GLU A 97 -4.82 -5.05 -15.73
N ALA A 98 -5.70 -4.07 -15.42
CA ALA A 98 -5.25 -2.76 -14.97
C ALA A 98 -4.46 -2.81 -13.65
N PRO A 99 -4.93 -3.44 -12.55
CA PRO A 99 -4.13 -3.62 -11.34
C PRO A 99 -2.84 -4.41 -11.57
N ILE A 100 -2.86 -5.43 -12.46
CA ILE A 100 -1.65 -6.20 -12.81
C ILE A 100 -0.63 -5.30 -13.47
N ARG A 101 -1.01 -4.50 -14.48
CA ARG A 101 -0.13 -3.54 -15.15
C ARG A 101 0.44 -2.52 -14.17
N GLN A 102 -0.38 -1.99 -13.26
CA GLN A 102 0.07 -1.06 -12.23
C GLN A 102 1.12 -1.69 -11.31
N CYS A 103 0.92 -2.94 -10.87
CA CYS A 103 1.91 -3.66 -10.07
C CYS A 103 3.19 -3.94 -10.85
N ALA A 104 3.08 -4.36 -12.11
CA ALA A 104 4.24 -4.59 -12.96
C ALA A 104 5.02 -3.28 -13.21
N THR A 105 4.31 -2.16 -13.45
CA THR A 105 4.94 -0.84 -13.61
C THR A 105 5.68 -0.43 -12.34
N ALA A 106 5.03 -0.51 -11.16
CA ALA A 106 5.68 -0.17 -9.91
C ALA A 106 6.92 -1.02 -9.64
N MET A 107 6.88 -2.32 -9.96
CA MET A 107 8.03 -3.22 -9.83
C MET A 107 9.20 -2.76 -10.69
N VAL A 108 8.94 -2.44 -11.96
CA VAL A 108 9.97 -2.03 -12.91
C VAL A 108 10.61 -0.71 -12.48
N VAL A 109 9.83 0.29 -12.11
CA VAL A 109 10.36 1.60 -11.68
C VAL A 109 10.85 1.64 -10.23
N GLY A 110 10.80 0.51 -9.51
CA GLY A 110 11.31 0.42 -8.14
C GLY A 110 10.40 1.05 -7.07
N GLY A 111 9.12 1.20 -7.37
CA GLY A 111 8.13 1.75 -6.44
C GLY A 111 7.37 0.68 -5.64
N HIS A 112 6.57 1.14 -4.69
CA HIS A 112 5.70 0.33 -3.85
C HIS A 112 4.23 0.64 -4.13
N ILE A 113 3.32 -0.29 -3.79
CA ILE A 113 1.88 -0.15 -4.05
C ILE A 113 1.06 -0.26 -2.76
N LEU A 114 0.04 0.58 -2.67
CA LEU A 114 -1.02 0.47 -1.66
C LEU A 114 -2.33 0.02 -2.32
N LEU A 115 -2.83 -1.14 -1.90
CA LEU A 115 -4.12 -1.68 -2.33
C LEU A 115 -5.20 -1.39 -1.30
N GLU A 116 -6.21 -0.62 -1.67
CA GLU A 116 -7.39 -0.39 -0.84
C GLU A 116 -8.52 -1.32 -1.26
N ASP A 117 -8.61 -2.47 -0.61
CA ASP A 117 -9.57 -3.50 -1.01
C ASP A 117 -10.14 -4.28 0.15
N ASN A 118 -11.36 -4.75 -0.06
CA ASN A 118 -12.00 -5.71 0.83
C ASN A 118 -11.27 -7.07 0.85
N PRO A 119 -11.49 -7.90 1.87
CA PRO A 119 -11.03 -9.28 1.88
C PRO A 119 -11.52 -10.08 0.67
N GLY A 120 -10.71 -11.03 0.19
CA GLY A 120 -11.13 -11.96 -0.86
C GLY A 120 -11.00 -11.46 -2.31
N THR A 121 -10.42 -10.29 -2.57
CA THR A 121 -10.24 -9.73 -3.93
C THR A 121 -9.05 -10.31 -4.72
N GLY A 122 -8.28 -11.24 -4.13
CA GLY A 122 -7.16 -11.89 -4.82
C GLY A 122 -5.79 -11.21 -4.63
N LYS A 123 -5.63 -10.34 -3.65
CA LYS A 123 -4.37 -9.62 -3.34
C LYS A 123 -3.16 -10.55 -3.20
N THR A 124 -3.33 -11.63 -2.44
CA THR A 124 -2.26 -12.64 -2.26
C THR A 124 -1.92 -13.36 -3.55
N GLN A 125 -2.91 -13.68 -4.38
CA GLN A 125 -2.69 -14.33 -5.67
C GLN A 125 -1.94 -13.40 -6.62
N LEU A 126 -2.27 -12.11 -6.64
CA LEU A 126 -1.56 -11.10 -7.43
C LEU A 126 -0.09 -11.01 -7.03
N ALA A 127 0.19 -10.83 -5.73
CA ALA A 127 1.56 -10.70 -5.24
C ALA A 127 2.40 -11.96 -5.48
N ARG A 128 1.83 -13.16 -5.25
CA ARG A 128 2.51 -14.44 -5.52
C ARG A 128 2.67 -14.70 -7.01
N GLY A 129 1.64 -14.39 -7.81
CA GLY A 129 1.71 -14.52 -9.26
C GLY A 129 2.82 -13.66 -9.86
N LEU A 130 2.98 -12.43 -9.38
CA LEU A 130 4.07 -11.53 -9.77
C LEU A 130 5.45 -12.11 -9.37
N ALA A 131 5.60 -12.56 -8.11
CA ALA A 131 6.84 -13.13 -7.62
C ALA A 131 7.26 -14.39 -8.41
N ASN A 132 6.32 -15.31 -8.62
CA ASN A 132 6.58 -16.55 -9.38
C ASN A 132 6.89 -16.27 -10.85
N SER A 133 6.26 -15.22 -11.45
CA SER A 133 6.52 -14.84 -12.86
C SER A 133 7.92 -14.28 -13.08
N ILE A 134 8.61 -13.82 -12.01
CA ILE A 134 9.94 -13.19 -12.05
C ILE A 134 11.00 -14.05 -11.34
N ASP A 135 10.64 -15.26 -10.86
CA ASP A 135 11.51 -16.12 -10.04
C ASP A 135 12.09 -15.40 -8.82
N MET A 136 11.22 -14.72 -8.06
CA MET A 136 11.63 -13.91 -6.93
C MET A 136 11.05 -14.42 -5.61
N SER A 137 11.76 -14.18 -4.52
CA SER A 137 11.30 -14.52 -3.18
C SER A 137 10.05 -13.73 -2.79
N PHE A 138 9.09 -14.43 -2.16
CA PHE A 138 7.83 -13.86 -1.68
C PHE A 138 7.64 -14.14 -0.19
N LYS A 139 7.22 -13.11 0.54
CA LYS A 139 6.78 -13.24 1.93
C LYS A 139 5.49 -12.46 2.15
N ARG A 140 4.62 -12.99 3.02
CA ARG A 140 3.41 -12.30 3.48
C ARG A 140 3.56 -11.97 4.96
N ILE A 141 3.27 -10.75 5.32
CA ILE A 141 3.20 -10.26 6.70
C ILE A 141 1.75 -9.84 6.96
N GLN A 142 1.08 -10.53 7.87
CA GLN A 142 -0.25 -10.13 8.33
C GLN A 142 -0.08 -9.13 9.47
N PHE A 143 -0.53 -7.90 9.26
CA PHE A 143 -0.46 -6.86 10.28
C PHE A 143 -1.61 -7.03 11.26
N THR A 144 -1.26 -7.12 12.54
CA THR A 144 -2.19 -7.27 13.68
C THR A 144 -1.84 -6.26 14.76
N PRO A 145 -2.76 -5.94 15.70
CA PRO A 145 -2.49 -4.95 16.75
C PRO A 145 -1.31 -5.29 17.66
N ASP A 146 -0.98 -6.56 17.80
CA ASP A 146 0.11 -7.09 18.63
C ASP A 146 1.43 -7.27 17.89
N LEU A 147 1.45 -7.07 16.53
CA LEU A 147 2.67 -7.19 15.73
C LEU A 147 3.69 -6.12 16.12
N LEU A 148 4.89 -6.56 16.45
CA LEU A 148 6.01 -5.69 16.82
C LEU A 148 6.88 -5.33 15.59
N PRO A 149 7.62 -4.19 15.62
CA PRO A 149 8.61 -3.87 14.59
C PRO A 149 9.64 -4.98 14.35
N SER A 150 10.10 -5.63 15.43
CA SER A 150 11.05 -6.76 15.36
C SER A 150 10.50 -7.99 14.64
N ASP A 151 9.17 -8.19 14.66
CA ASP A 151 8.54 -9.29 13.91
C ASP A 151 8.59 -9.05 12.41
N VAL A 152 8.71 -7.79 11.98
CA VAL A 152 8.82 -7.37 10.58
C VAL A 152 10.27 -7.41 10.11
N VAL A 153 11.16 -6.73 10.85
CA VAL A 153 12.54 -6.52 10.42
C VAL A 153 13.49 -7.62 10.88
N GLY A 154 13.17 -8.31 11.96
CA GLY A 154 14.04 -9.34 12.55
C GLY A 154 14.54 -8.94 13.93
N VAL A 155 15.28 -9.85 14.55
CA VAL A 155 15.73 -9.74 15.94
C VAL A 155 17.11 -10.36 16.12
N THR A 156 17.94 -9.71 16.92
CA THR A 156 19.18 -10.32 17.41
C THR A 156 18.87 -11.17 18.64
N TYR A 157 19.34 -12.40 18.65
CA TYR A 157 19.19 -13.32 19.78
C TYR A 157 20.56 -13.91 20.15
N TYR A 158 20.67 -14.39 21.39
CA TYR A 158 21.89 -15.05 21.85
C TYR A 158 21.83 -16.54 21.56
N ASP A 159 22.71 -17.04 20.68
CA ASP A 159 22.84 -18.47 20.44
C ASP A 159 23.70 -19.12 21.54
N GLN A 160 23.05 -19.83 22.46
CA GLN A 160 23.71 -20.52 23.56
C GLN A 160 24.72 -21.61 23.11
N LYS A 161 24.52 -22.21 21.94
CA LYS A 161 25.43 -23.25 21.41
C LYS A 161 26.72 -22.67 20.88
N ARG A 162 26.64 -21.49 20.25
CA ARG A 162 27.80 -20.78 19.68
C ARG A 162 28.40 -19.79 20.67
N GLY A 163 27.65 -19.39 21.69
CA GLY A 163 28.08 -18.39 22.67
C GLY A 163 28.15 -16.98 22.13
N GLU A 164 27.41 -16.66 21.07
CA GLU A 164 27.45 -15.38 20.35
C GLU A 164 26.05 -14.84 20.04
N PHE A 165 25.97 -13.53 19.76
CA PHE A 165 24.74 -12.91 19.27
C PHE A 165 24.62 -13.12 17.77
N GLU A 166 23.45 -13.58 17.33
CA GLU A 166 23.13 -13.83 15.94
C GLU A 166 21.89 -13.02 15.55
N TYR A 167 21.93 -12.35 14.39
CA TYR A 167 20.77 -11.69 13.84
C TYR A 167 19.94 -12.67 13.01
N ARG A 168 18.65 -12.78 13.34
CA ARG A 168 17.68 -13.52 12.55
C ARG A 168 16.82 -12.55 11.73
N GLU A 169 16.96 -12.61 10.42
CA GLU A 169 16.19 -11.81 9.47
C GLU A 169 14.69 -12.01 9.63
N GLY A 170 13.95 -10.90 9.59
CA GLY A 170 12.51 -10.89 9.56
C GLY A 170 11.94 -11.16 8.16
N PRO A 171 10.62 -11.26 8.04
CA PRO A 171 9.95 -11.54 6.76
C PRO A 171 10.07 -10.39 5.74
N ILE A 172 10.55 -9.21 6.13
CA ILE A 172 10.81 -8.11 5.21
C ILE A 172 11.94 -8.44 4.21
N PHE A 173 12.84 -9.39 4.54
CA PHE A 173 13.92 -9.83 3.66
C PHE A 173 13.39 -10.79 2.59
N ALA A 174 12.63 -10.23 1.65
CA ALA A 174 12.19 -10.88 0.43
C ALA A 174 12.07 -9.83 -0.66
N SER A 175 12.13 -10.26 -1.92
CA SER A 175 12.02 -9.36 -3.08
C SER A 175 10.62 -8.78 -3.23
N ILE A 176 9.58 -9.58 -2.98
CA ILE A 176 8.19 -9.13 -2.94
C ILE A 176 7.60 -9.43 -1.56
N VAL A 177 7.17 -8.38 -0.88
CA VAL A 177 6.53 -8.46 0.43
C VAL A 177 5.09 -7.99 0.32
N LEU A 178 4.15 -8.89 0.66
CA LEU A 178 2.74 -8.51 0.85
C LEU A 178 2.54 -8.15 2.32
N ALA A 179 2.43 -6.85 2.60
CA ALA A 179 2.08 -6.29 3.91
C ALA A 179 0.56 -6.17 4.02
N ASP A 180 -0.09 -7.21 4.57
CA ASP A 180 -1.55 -7.32 4.55
C ASP A 180 -2.17 -6.63 5.76
N GLU A 181 -3.17 -5.75 5.52
CA GLU A 181 -3.91 -4.97 6.53
C GLU A 181 -3.00 -4.07 7.41
N ILE A 182 -2.12 -3.28 6.78
CA ILE A 182 -1.12 -2.45 7.48
C ILE A 182 -1.74 -1.48 8.50
N ASN A 183 -2.99 -1.04 8.26
CA ASN A 183 -3.73 -0.16 9.15
C ASN A 183 -4.16 -0.81 10.47
N ARG A 184 -3.99 -2.12 10.66
CA ARG A 184 -4.30 -2.83 11.92
C ARG A 184 -3.16 -2.78 12.93
N ALA A 185 -1.92 -2.66 12.48
CA ALA A 185 -0.78 -2.58 13.39
C ALA A 185 -0.56 -1.17 13.93
N SER A 186 0.17 -1.08 15.04
CA SER A 186 0.53 0.18 15.67
C SER A 186 1.32 1.09 14.72
N PRO A 187 1.25 2.44 14.89
CA PRO A 187 2.04 3.37 14.09
C PRO A 187 3.56 3.08 14.13
N LYS A 188 4.05 2.54 15.24
CA LYS A 188 5.45 2.16 15.39
C LYS A 188 5.85 1.02 14.44
N THR A 189 4.99 0.01 14.32
CA THR A 189 5.21 -1.11 13.41
C THR A 189 5.03 -0.70 11.95
N GLN A 190 4.05 0.16 11.65
CA GLN A 190 3.91 0.77 10.32
C GLN A 190 5.16 1.55 9.92
N SER A 191 5.70 2.38 10.82
CA SER A 191 6.92 3.17 10.56
C SER A 191 8.13 2.30 10.25
N ALA A 192 8.28 1.14 10.92
CA ALA A 192 9.38 0.22 10.62
C ALA A 192 9.30 -0.34 9.19
N LEU A 193 8.10 -0.69 8.70
CA LEU A 193 7.91 -1.09 7.31
C LEU A 193 8.25 0.04 6.34
N LEU A 194 7.72 1.24 6.60
CA LEU A 194 7.88 2.41 5.73
C LEU A 194 9.34 2.89 5.67
N GLU A 195 10.10 2.74 6.75
CA GLU A 195 11.54 3.02 6.78
C GLU A 195 12.30 2.07 5.84
N VAL A 196 12.01 0.76 5.91
CA VAL A 196 12.65 -0.22 5.01
C VAL A 196 12.27 0.02 3.55
N MET A 197 11.05 0.46 3.26
CA MET A 197 10.62 0.82 1.90
C MET A 197 11.46 1.97 1.33
N GLU A 198 11.79 2.96 2.15
CA GLU A 198 12.57 4.14 1.72
C GLU A 198 14.07 3.86 1.67
N GLU A 199 14.60 3.27 2.76
CA GLU A 199 16.04 3.06 2.92
C GLU A 199 16.57 1.80 2.22
N GLN A 200 15.70 0.85 1.88
CA GLN A 200 16.01 -0.46 1.29
C GLN A 200 17.05 -1.27 2.10
N LYS A 201 17.09 -1.01 3.40
CA LYS A 201 17.97 -1.67 4.36
C LYS A 201 17.35 -1.64 5.75
N VAL A 202 17.84 -2.51 6.63
CA VAL A 202 17.48 -2.58 8.05
C VAL A 202 18.75 -2.42 8.87
N THR A 203 18.72 -1.55 9.88
CA THR A 203 19.86 -1.40 10.81
C THR A 203 19.43 -1.90 12.19
N VAL A 204 20.09 -2.96 12.67
CA VAL A 204 19.87 -3.56 13.99
C VAL A 204 21.21 -3.66 14.71
N ASP A 205 21.26 -3.19 15.96
CA ASP A 205 22.46 -3.19 16.82
C ASP A 205 23.72 -2.58 16.14
N GLY A 206 23.50 -1.55 15.31
CA GLY A 206 24.57 -0.86 14.59
C GLY A 206 25.05 -1.59 13.32
N VAL A 207 24.48 -2.74 12.97
CA VAL A 207 24.79 -3.48 11.74
C VAL A 207 23.68 -3.24 10.72
N THR A 208 24.08 -2.90 9.49
CA THR A 208 23.15 -2.64 8.39
C THR A 208 23.02 -3.84 7.46
N HIS A 209 21.80 -4.30 7.25
CA HIS A 209 21.45 -5.43 6.41
C HIS A 209 20.62 -4.92 5.20
N PRO A 210 21.13 -5.00 3.96
CA PRO A 210 20.37 -4.60 2.77
C PRO A 210 19.27 -5.62 2.48
N VAL A 211 18.12 -5.15 2.01
CA VAL A 211 17.06 -6.05 1.51
C VAL A 211 17.39 -6.56 0.11
N PRO A 212 16.89 -7.75 -0.30
CA PRO A 212 17.08 -8.29 -1.65
C PRO A 212 16.60 -7.31 -2.74
N GLN A 213 17.31 -7.23 -3.86
CA GLN A 213 16.92 -6.42 -5.01
C GLN A 213 16.55 -7.31 -6.22
N PRO A 214 15.57 -6.91 -7.04
CA PRO A 214 14.65 -5.78 -6.84
C PRO A 214 13.73 -5.99 -5.63
N PHE A 215 13.35 -4.90 -4.95
CA PHE A 215 12.51 -4.92 -3.76
C PHE A 215 11.20 -4.18 -3.99
N MET A 216 10.08 -4.82 -3.64
CA MET A 216 8.75 -4.22 -3.73
C MET A 216 7.87 -4.63 -2.55
N VAL A 217 7.22 -3.65 -1.94
CA VAL A 217 6.14 -3.87 -0.97
C VAL A 217 4.79 -3.62 -1.65
N ILE A 218 3.91 -4.61 -1.54
CA ILE A 218 2.49 -4.50 -1.85
C ILE A 218 1.77 -4.44 -0.51
N ALA A 219 1.42 -3.24 -0.06
CA ALA A 219 0.68 -3.05 1.17
C ALA A 219 -0.82 -3.09 0.89
N THR A 220 -1.61 -3.57 1.86
CA THR A 220 -3.05 -3.54 1.76
C THR A 220 -3.68 -2.84 2.97
N GLN A 221 -4.79 -2.18 2.75
CA GLN A 221 -5.65 -1.69 3.81
C GLN A 221 -7.12 -1.97 3.48
N ASN A 222 -7.90 -2.23 4.52
CA ASN A 222 -9.35 -2.38 4.39
C ASN A 222 -10.01 -1.03 4.69
N PRO A 223 -10.65 -0.37 3.71
CA PRO A 223 -11.24 0.95 3.91
C PRO A 223 -12.49 0.92 4.80
N ILE A 224 -13.15 -0.22 4.93
CA ILE A 224 -14.42 -0.37 5.70
C ILE A 224 -14.15 -0.56 7.19
N GLU A 225 -13.04 -1.18 7.55
CA GLU A 225 -12.70 -1.51 8.93
C GLU A 225 -12.13 -0.28 9.64
N GLN A 226 -12.99 0.43 10.39
CA GLN A 226 -12.60 1.66 11.11
C GLN A 226 -12.28 1.41 12.60
N LEU A 227 -12.84 0.36 13.20
CA LEU A 227 -12.64 0.05 14.61
C LEU A 227 -11.31 -0.69 14.81
N GLY A 228 -10.47 -0.18 15.72
CA GLY A 228 -9.19 -0.79 16.03
C GLY A 228 -8.12 -0.67 14.93
N THR A 229 -8.25 0.35 14.05
CA THR A 229 -7.28 0.62 12.98
C THR A 229 -6.59 1.96 13.17
N TYR A 230 -5.35 2.04 12.70
CA TYR A 230 -4.52 3.23 12.68
C TYR A 230 -4.33 3.67 11.23
N LYS A 231 -4.98 4.77 10.85
CA LYS A 231 -4.83 5.32 9.48
C LYS A 231 -3.39 5.77 9.24
N LEU A 232 -2.89 5.49 8.05
CA LEU A 232 -1.62 6.07 7.59
C LEU A 232 -1.79 7.57 7.39
N PRO A 233 -0.91 8.41 7.96
CA PRO A 233 -0.85 9.83 7.64
C PRO A 233 -0.55 10.06 6.15
N GLU A 234 -1.04 11.17 5.58
CA GLU A 234 -0.81 11.51 4.16
C GLU A 234 0.68 11.52 3.79
N ALA A 235 1.52 12.11 4.64
CA ALA A 235 2.97 12.13 4.43
C ALA A 235 3.63 10.73 4.38
N GLN A 236 2.99 9.72 4.93
CA GLN A 236 3.46 8.32 4.85
C GLN A 236 2.91 7.59 3.62
N MET A 237 1.79 8.07 3.07
CA MET A 237 1.23 7.53 1.83
C MET A 237 2.07 7.89 0.60
N ASP A 238 2.84 8.98 0.64
CA ASP A 238 3.74 9.41 -0.44
C ASP A 238 4.88 8.39 -0.74
N ARG A 239 5.13 7.45 0.17
CA ARG A 239 6.07 6.34 -0.07
C ARG A 239 5.56 5.28 -1.03
N PHE A 240 4.25 5.28 -1.30
CA PHE A 240 3.64 4.40 -2.29
C PHE A 240 3.54 5.13 -3.63
N LEU A 241 4.17 4.56 -4.66
CA LEU A 241 4.11 5.10 -6.02
C LEU A 241 2.68 5.10 -6.58
N ILE A 242 1.92 4.06 -6.26
CA ILE A 242 0.55 3.86 -6.75
C ILE A 242 -0.35 3.45 -5.60
N LYS A 243 -1.50 4.10 -5.50
CA LYS A 243 -2.63 3.67 -4.68
C LYS A 243 -3.76 3.23 -5.61
N THR A 244 -4.22 1.98 -5.47
CA THR A 244 -5.21 1.40 -6.38
C THR A 244 -6.08 0.35 -5.69
N THR A 245 -7.05 -0.18 -6.44
CA THR A 245 -7.93 -1.26 -6.00
C THR A 245 -7.91 -2.40 -7.02
N ILE A 246 -8.04 -3.65 -6.57
CA ILE A 246 -8.27 -4.80 -7.44
C ILE A 246 -9.77 -4.94 -7.71
N GLY A 247 -10.58 -4.73 -6.66
CA GLY A 247 -12.03 -4.89 -6.68
C GLY A 247 -12.49 -6.35 -6.86
N TYR A 248 -13.79 -6.59 -6.78
CA TYR A 248 -14.35 -7.90 -7.06
C TYR A 248 -14.36 -8.19 -8.57
N PRO A 249 -14.22 -9.44 -9.01
CA PRO A 249 -14.37 -9.82 -10.40
C PRO A 249 -15.81 -9.60 -10.87
N SER A 250 -16.00 -9.39 -12.17
CA SER A 250 -17.34 -9.35 -12.77
C SER A 250 -18.08 -10.69 -12.58
N HIS A 251 -19.40 -10.67 -12.72
CA HIS A 251 -20.21 -11.89 -12.58
C HIS A 251 -19.71 -13.03 -13.46
N ASP A 252 -19.44 -12.76 -14.74
CA ASP A 252 -19.00 -13.79 -15.70
C ASP A 252 -17.62 -14.36 -15.34
N VAL A 253 -16.69 -13.50 -14.90
CA VAL A 253 -15.37 -13.91 -14.40
C VAL A 253 -15.53 -14.74 -13.13
N SER A 254 -16.45 -14.37 -12.23
CA SER A 254 -16.72 -15.11 -10.99
C SER A 254 -17.24 -16.51 -11.28
N VAL A 255 -18.17 -16.67 -12.23
CA VAL A 255 -18.67 -17.97 -12.68
C VAL A 255 -17.55 -18.82 -13.27
N ASN A 256 -16.67 -18.23 -14.09
CA ASN A 256 -15.52 -18.94 -14.66
C ASN A 256 -14.52 -19.37 -13.57
N ILE A 257 -14.28 -18.51 -12.58
CA ILE A 257 -13.46 -18.84 -11.42
C ILE A 257 -14.02 -20.04 -10.67
N LEU A 258 -15.34 -20.05 -10.40
CA LEU A 258 -16.01 -21.15 -9.71
C LEU A 258 -15.97 -22.47 -10.49
N LYS A 259 -16.08 -22.42 -11.81
CA LYS A 259 -15.94 -23.63 -12.68
C LYS A 259 -14.54 -24.23 -12.64
N GLN A 260 -13.52 -23.43 -12.33
CA GLN A 260 -12.10 -23.82 -12.26
C GLN A 260 -11.60 -24.12 -10.84
N VAL A 261 -12.50 -24.22 -9.85
CA VAL A 261 -12.19 -24.34 -8.39
C VAL A 261 -11.38 -25.60 -8.03
N ASN A 262 -11.17 -26.53 -8.92
CA ASN A 262 -10.31 -27.69 -8.66
C ASN A 262 -8.80 -27.38 -8.59
N VAL A 263 -8.36 -26.13 -8.86
CA VAL A 263 -6.96 -25.69 -8.72
C VAL A 263 -6.84 -24.82 -7.48
N THR A 264 -6.35 -25.38 -6.40
CA THR A 264 -6.30 -24.78 -5.06
C THR A 264 -5.34 -23.59 -4.97
N ASP A 265 -4.31 -23.53 -5.80
CA ASP A 265 -3.30 -22.46 -5.82
C ASP A 265 -2.88 -22.11 -7.26
N ARG A 266 -3.58 -21.16 -7.85
CA ARG A 266 -3.30 -20.71 -9.23
C ARG A 266 -1.92 -20.06 -9.36
N ALA A 267 -1.44 -19.39 -8.32
CA ALA A 267 -0.10 -18.80 -8.37
C ALA A 267 1.00 -19.86 -8.51
N ALA A 268 0.77 -21.08 -8.01
CA ALA A 268 1.70 -22.18 -8.14
C ALA A 268 1.76 -22.77 -9.58
N THR A 269 0.80 -22.46 -10.45
CA THR A 269 0.78 -22.95 -11.84
C THR A 269 1.55 -22.07 -12.81
N VAL A 270 1.98 -20.88 -12.34
CA VAL A 270 2.72 -19.92 -13.17
C VAL A 270 4.21 -20.23 -13.12
N HIS A 271 4.84 -20.27 -14.28
CA HIS A 271 6.29 -20.46 -14.41
C HIS A 271 6.98 -19.10 -14.63
N PRO A 272 8.25 -18.96 -14.20
CA PRO A 272 9.03 -17.76 -14.43
C PRO A 272 9.14 -17.42 -15.93
N VAL A 273 8.88 -16.18 -16.28
CA VAL A 273 9.04 -15.63 -17.64
C VAL A 273 10.10 -14.54 -17.70
N LEU A 274 10.50 -14.02 -16.53
CA LEU A 274 11.56 -13.05 -16.31
C LEU A 274 12.40 -13.47 -15.10
N THR A 275 13.57 -12.86 -14.98
CA THR A 275 14.42 -12.92 -13.79
C THR A 275 14.44 -11.57 -13.06
N GLY A 276 14.93 -11.53 -11.82
CA GLY A 276 15.16 -10.27 -11.11
C GLY A 276 16.13 -9.34 -11.86
N GLU A 277 17.13 -9.91 -12.54
CA GLU A 277 18.08 -9.14 -13.38
C GLU A 277 17.39 -8.48 -14.58
N ASP A 278 16.41 -9.17 -15.20
CA ASP A 278 15.58 -8.58 -16.27
C ASP A 278 14.81 -7.36 -15.76
N VAL A 279 14.26 -7.43 -14.55
CA VAL A 279 13.54 -6.30 -13.94
C VAL A 279 14.50 -5.12 -13.68
N LEU A 280 15.69 -5.37 -13.14
CA LEU A 280 16.70 -4.33 -12.91
C LEU A 280 17.16 -3.70 -14.24
N ARG A 281 17.35 -4.51 -15.28
CA ARG A 281 17.68 -4.00 -16.63
C ARG A 281 16.54 -3.15 -17.20
N MET A 282 15.28 -3.59 -17.05
CA MET A 282 14.11 -2.81 -17.48
C MET A 282 14.02 -1.48 -16.73
N ARG A 283 14.38 -1.44 -15.44
CA ARG A 283 14.47 -0.21 -14.64
C ARG A 283 15.47 0.78 -15.24
N ASN A 284 16.69 0.32 -15.52
CA ASN A 284 17.72 1.17 -16.11
C ASN A 284 17.34 1.73 -17.50
N ILE A 285 16.48 1.05 -18.25
CA ILE A 285 15.95 1.55 -19.53
C ILE A 285 14.88 2.62 -19.31
N SER A 286 14.16 2.57 -18.19
CA SER A 286 13.08 3.51 -17.86
C SER A 286 13.56 4.80 -17.20
N GLU A 287 14.78 4.84 -16.67
CA GLU A 287 15.48 6.01 -16.14
C GLU A 287 16.10 6.85 -17.27
#